data_5669f5adcf2bb411458c04f4daa4f53e
#
_entry.id   5669f5adcf2bb411458c04f4daa4f53e
#
_cell.length_a   1.000
_cell.length_b   1.000
_cell.length_c   1.000
_cell.angle_alpha   90.00
_cell.angle_beta   90.00
_cell.angle_gamma   90.00
#
_symmetry.space_group_name_H-M   'P 1'
#
loop_
_entity.id
_entity.type
_entity.pdbx_description
1 polymer ?
#
loop_
_entity_poly.entity_id
_entity_poly.type
_entity_poly.pdbx_seq_one_letter_code
_entity_poly.pdbx_strand_id
1 'polypeptide(L)'
;LSGAESIAGVLKALSNEVRLRILFVLRDQKHMRFSDLAEKLDITPEKLAFHLKQLSKAGLIHSSNEYYCLTHLGEKVLANLEELLVKSKEPEYRSVLLENGIVIPLGTYMESLLENVCRPGIKRDTKRKVLLDTYSLVEEKLGSTLVPENIVKLFLLEKCMTSNCLRENIDVHISIGNEESFLGNSVDTNLLAEVGLLEPLASGIALFDVNWVTGIQAIYLPISSTESLRKLVKLSKKVRGVIVRLDDNVNSDSIRILEVLASITKLTLSITLSGEPSRVLIELLRLGQLPPNNFLVSVYVNNPDSVCQEDLKNITRLINLGVPLVFTFEDKVLAGDFFLVPNIDRPLALAGSISILLPTLYRSKDTNIDPLDILLDVYRSSARLFENLQRRGAGVVRLIGEVLKDTPSYAFQFSYPGYEPTLLQSQPAYIESWGTPSYLERLLVSARGFIEEVTKLSKEYSQDTLNVYFSPNKNIHIVARAWRTMYPEYVNNFSPFIYSDNLKRSIANNLRLEGELHASRGLVSVPEIVVKSITTADLYLALKQLYRVGLRGFTVTRANLYMCLNCGEVSQVKTSQCPRCYSNNMEELKRLILYYDPQKTLHEASLNALASRPSPRKIEEIFAEAGFTSS
;
A
#
# COMPACT_ATOMS: atom_id res chain seq x y z
N LEU A 1 50.99 -30.73 -13.73
CA LEU A 1 51.70 -29.44 -13.52
C LEU A 1 51.51 -28.49 -14.71
N SER A 2 51.51 -28.99 -15.99
CA SER A 2 51.37 -28.18 -17.20
C SER A 2 50.04 -27.38 -17.32
N GLY A 3 48.98 -27.86 -16.75
CA GLY A 3 47.68 -27.19 -16.79
C GLY A 3 47.61 -25.96 -15.89
N ALA A 4 48.22 -26.01 -14.71
CA ALA A 4 48.20 -24.88 -13.76
C ALA A 4 49.05 -23.70 -14.26
N GLU A 5 50.20 -23.98 -14.91
CA GLU A 5 51.06 -22.97 -15.50
C GLU A 5 50.40 -22.24 -16.70
N SER A 6 49.64 -23.00 -17.51
CA SER A 6 48.85 -22.44 -18.60
C SER A 6 47.73 -21.54 -18.09
N ILE A 7 47.00 -21.96 -17.06
CA ILE A 7 45.96 -21.16 -16.42
C ILE A 7 46.54 -19.89 -15.78
N ALA A 8 47.64 -20.02 -15.07
CA ALA A 8 48.32 -18.86 -14.45
C ALA A 8 48.79 -17.84 -15.53
N GLY A 9 49.25 -18.33 -16.69
CA GLY A 9 49.60 -17.47 -17.82
C GLY A 9 48.42 -16.68 -18.39
N VAL A 10 47.27 -17.35 -18.54
CA VAL A 10 46.01 -16.70 -18.98
C VAL A 10 45.54 -15.68 -17.94
N LEU A 11 45.48 -16.05 -16.67
CA LEU A 11 45.05 -15.12 -15.59
C LEU A 11 45.97 -13.88 -15.52
N LYS A 12 47.32 -14.07 -15.66
CA LYS A 12 48.25 -12.98 -15.70
C LYS A 12 48.05 -12.08 -16.93
N ALA A 13 47.67 -12.66 -18.07
CA ALA A 13 47.31 -11.88 -19.25
C ALA A 13 46.04 -11.06 -19.06
N LEU A 14 45.06 -11.56 -18.31
CA LEU A 14 43.78 -10.89 -18.03
C LEU A 14 43.85 -9.87 -16.90
N SER A 15 44.87 -9.86 -16.07
CA SER A 15 44.98 -8.99 -14.89
C SER A 15 45.28 -7.51 -15.20
N ASN A 16 45.07 -7.06 -16.43
CA ASN A 16 45.31 -5.69 -16.85
C ASN A 16 44.15 -5.15 -17.68
N GLU A 17 43.67 -3.98 -17.32
CA GLU A 17 42.51 -3.34 -17.93
C GLU A 17 42.67 -3.12 -19.45
N VAL A 18 43.84 -2.63 -19.88
CA VAL A 18 44.10 -2.37 -21.31
C VAL A 18 43.97 -3.67 -22.12
N ARG A 19 44.50 -4.77 -21.61
CA ARG A 19 44.39 -6.09 -22.27
C ARG A 19 42.96 -6.61 -22.35
N LEU A 20 42.17 -6.41 -21.31
CA LEU A 20 40.75 -6.72 -21.36
C LEU A 20 40.03 -5.86 -22.40
N ARG A 21 40.27 -4.54 -22.43
CA ARG A 21 39.69 -3.65 -23.45
C ARG A 21 40.06 -4.08 -24.86
N ILE A 22 41.31 -4.51 -25.12
CA ILE A 22 41.72 -5.06 -26.42
C ILE A 22 40.89 -6.29 -26.80
N LEU A 23 40.69 -7.23 -25.86
CA LEU A 23 39.93 -8.44 -26.13
C LEU A 23 38.44 -8.14 -26.41
N PHE A 24 37.82 -7.22 -25.69
CA PHE A 24 36.45 -6.79 -25.95
C PHE A 24 36.29 -6.12 -27.31
N VAL A 25 37.21 -5.23 -27.67
CA VAL A 25 37.21 -4.57 -28.99
C VAL A 25 37.36 -5.57 -30.11
N LEU A 26 38.29 -6.56 -29.99
CA LEU A 26 38.46 -7.61 -30.98
C LEU A 26 37.25 -8.54 -31.10
N ARG A 27 36.55 -8.79 -30.04
CA ARG A 27 35.28 -9.54 -30.09
C ARG A 27 34.22 -8.83 -30.93
N ASP A 28 34.02 -7.53 -30.63
CA ASP A 28 32.94 -6.75 -31.25
C ASP A 28 33.20 -6.49 -32.74
N GLN A 29 34.46 -6.31 -33.11
CA GLN A 29 34.88 -6.00 -34.48
C GLN A 29 35.37 -7.24 -35.27
N LYS A 30 35.49 -8.42 -34.64
CA LYS A 30 36.01 -9.69 -35.12
C LYS A 30 37.47 -9.65 -35.51
N HIS A 31 37.92 -8.63 -36.21
CA HIS A 31 39.34 -8.42 -36.60
C HIS A 31 39.64 -6.92 -36.75
N MET A 32 40.83 -6.50 -36.36
CA MET A 32 41.27 -5.11 -36.48
C MET A 32 42.77 -5.01 -36.81
N ARG A 33 43.14 -3.94 -37.53
CA ARG A 33 44.55 -3.60 -37.78
C ARG A 33 45.18 -2.99 -36.54
N PHE A 34 46.50 -3.02 -36.50
CA PHE A 34 47.25 -2.43 -35.38
C PHE A 34 46.96 -0.94 -35.19
N SER A 35 46.92 -0.17 -36.30
CA SER A 35 46.64 1.26 -36.31
C SER A 35 45.24 1.56 -35.72
N ASP A 36 44.27 0.80 -36.17
CA ASP A 36 42.84 1.00 -35.80
C ASP A 36 42.62 0.66 -34.32
N LEU A 37 43.34 -0.35 -33.80
CA LEU A 37 43.34 -0.69 -32.38
C LEU A 37 43.96 0.39 -31.52
N ALA A 38 45.08 0.98 -31.98
CA ALA A 38 45.78 2.06 -31.27
C ALA A 38 44.89 3.31 -31.16
N GLU A 39 44.28 3.70 -32.28
CA GLU A 39 43.35 4.82 -32.34
C GLU A 39 42.10 4.60 -31.47
N LYS A 40 41.45 3.45 -31.61
CA LYS A 40 40.20 3.13 -30.89
C LYS A 40 40.36 3.03 -29.38
N LEU A 41 41.56 2.61 -28.94
CA LEU A 41 41.84 2.44 -27.50
C LEU A 41 42.56 3.66 -26.90
N ASP A 42 42.94 4.63 -27.72
CA ASP A 42 43.68 5.84 -27.33
C ASP A 42 44.98 5.48 -26.55
N ILE A 43 45.78 4.59 -27.13
CA ILE A 43 47.07 4.15 -26.54
C ILE A 43 48.21 4.24 -27.54
N THR A 44 49.39 4.51 -27.00
CA THR A 44 50.56 4.63 -27.86
C THR A 44 50.95 3.31 -28.53
N PRO A 45 51.54 3.33 -29.74
CA PRO A 45 51.91 2.12 -30.47
C PRO A 45 52.81 1.17 -29.65
N GLU A 46 53.75 1.72 -28.87
CA GLU A 46 54.68 0.93 -28.05
C GLU A 46 53.95 0.16 -26.95
N LYS A 47 53.00 0.83 -26.28
CA LYS A 47 52.16 0.20 -25.24
C LYS A 47 51.25 -0.86 -25.86
N LEU A 48 50.62 -0.57 -27.00
CA LEU A 48 49.76 -1.54 -27.69
C LEU A 48 50.55 -2.77 -28.08
N ALA A 49 51.75 -2.61 -28.70
CA ALA A 49 52.62 -3.72 -29.10
C ALA A 49 52.98 -4.61 -27.91
N PHE A 50 53.26 -4.02 -26.74
CA PHE A 50 53.55 -4.76 -25.53
C PHE A 50 52.32 -5.59 -25.07
N HIS A 51 51.13 -5.00 -25.05
CA HIS A 51 49.92 -5.69 -24.61
C HIS A 51 49.49 -6.79 -25.58
N LEU A 52 49.57 -6.55 -26.89
CA LEU A 52 49.28 -7.57 -27.91
C LEU A 52 50.24 -8.75 -27.82
N LYS A 53 51.53 -8.49 -27.58
CA LYS A 53 52.55 -9.55 -27.37
C LYS A 53 52.20 -10.41 -26.16
N GLN A 54 51.74 -9.84 -25.06
CA GLN A 54 51.33 -10.59 -23.86
C GLN A 54 50.07 -11.43 -24.11
N LEU A 55 49.07 -10.89 -24.80
CA LEU A 55 47.86 -11.60 -25.17
C LEU A 55 48.11 -12.75 -26.15
N SER A 56 48.98 -12.50 -27.15
CA SER A 56 49.41 -13.53 -28.12
C SER A 56 50.20 -14.65 -27.44
N LYS A 57 51.11 -14.32 -26.50
CA LYS A 57 51.86 -15.29 -25.71
C LYS A 57 50.96 -16.16 -24.84
N ALA A 58 49.84 -15.60 -24.36
CA ALA A 58 48.81 -16.34 -23.60
C ALA A 58 47.84 -17.13 -24.51
N GLY A 59 47.99 -17.06 -25.83
CA GLY A 59 47.15 -17.75 -26.80
C GLY A 59 45.73 -17.21 -26.93
N LEU A 60 45.48 -15.99 -26.44
CA LEU A 60 44.13 -15.37 -26.45
C LEU A 60 43.83 -14.66 -27.77
N ILE A 61 44.84 -14.16 -28.46
CA ILE A 61 44.76 -13.53 -29.77
C ILE A 61 45.77 -14.13 -30.74
N HIS A 62 45.50 -14.03 -32.02
CA HIS A 62 46.47 -14.28 -33.08
C HIS A 62 46.46 -13.15 -34.10
N SER A 63 47.56 -13.03 -34.86
CA SER A 63 47.65 -12.09 -35.97
C SER A 63 47.72 -12.83 -37.30
N SER A 64 46.94 -12.39 -38.29
CA SER A 64 46.95 -12.89 -39.66
C SER A 64 46.80 -11.71 -40.63
N ASN A 65 47.71 -11.59 -41.60
CA ASN A 65 47.65 -10.56 -42.64
C ASN A 65 47.41 -9.13 -42.10
N GLU A 66 48.22 -8.71 -41.12
CA GLU A 66 48.15 -7.40 -40.45
C GLU A 66 46.92 -7.18 -39.53
N TYR A 67 46.03 -8.16 -39.41
CA TYR A 67 44.86 -8.10 -38.51
C TYR A 67 45.10 -8.95 -37.27
N TYR A 68 44.57 -8.43 -36.15
CA TYR A 68 44.49 -9.14 -34.89
C TYR A 68 43.06 -9.65 -34.71
N CYS A 69 42.91 -10.90 -34.23
CA CYS A 69 41.63 -11.51 -33.91
C CYS A 69 41.74 -12.42 -32.70
N LEU A 70 40.59 -12.72 -32.07
CA LEU A 70 40.53 -13.67 -30.96
C LEU A 70 40.85 -15.07 -31.46
N THR A 71 41.50 -15.86 -30.64
CA THR A 71 41.58 -17.31 -30.82
C THR A 71 40.32 -17.94 -30.23
N HIS A 72 40.04 -19.20 -30.54
CA HIS A 72 38.96 -19.97 -29.90
C HIS A 72 39.10 -19.99 -28.36
N LEU A 73 40.32 -20.02 -27.83
CA LEU A 73 40.59 -19.87 -26.40
C LEU A 73 40.21 -18.47 -25.92
N GLY A 74 40.56 -17.41 -26.66
CA GLY A 74 40.22 -16.03 -26.35
C GLY A 74 38.70 -15.81 -26.28
N GLU A 75 37.95 -16.35 -27.25
CA GLU A 75 36.47 -16.30 -27.26
C GLU A 75 35.87 -17.02 -26.06
N LYS A 76 36.32 -18.25 -25.74
CA LYS A 76 35.85 -18.98 -24.57
C LYS A 76 36.18 -18.28 -23.25
N VAL A 77 37.38 -17.71 -23.14
CA VAL A 77 37.78 -16.98 -21.94
C VAL A 77 36.95 -15.72 -21.77
N LEU A 78 36.69 -14.96 -22.84
CA LEU A 78 35.80 -13.80 -22.77
C LEU A 78 34.37 -14.18 -22.42
N ALA A 79 33.81 -15.22 -23.02
CA ALA A 79 32.47 -15.72 -22.69
C ALA A 79 32.37 -16.13 -21.22
N ASN A 80 33.40 -16.80 -20.68
CA ASN A 80 33.44 -17.16 -19.25
C ASN A 80 33.63 -15.94 -18.34
N LEU A 81 34.42 -14.95 -18.76
CA LEU A 81 34.57 -13.70 -18.04
C LEU A 81 33.29 -12.89 -18.03
N GLU A 82 32.56 -12.85 -19.12
CA GLU A 82 31.23 -12.23 -19.17
C GLU A 82 30.23 -12.98 -18.28
N GLU A 83 30.28 -14.30 -18.29
CA GLU A 83 29.47 -15.11 -17.36
C GLU A 83 29.85 -14.82 -15.89
N LEU A 84 31.13 -14.66 -15.58
CA LEU A 84 31.64 -14.24 -14.28
C LEU A 84 31.27 -12.79 -13.96
N LEU A 85 31.33 -11.87 -14.93
CA LEU A 85 30.93 -10.48 -14.76
C LEU A 85 29.41 -10.34 -14.61
N VAL A 86 28.65 -11.17 -15.29
CA VAL A 86 27.20 -11.30 -15.10
C VAL A 86 26.91 -11.90 -13.71
N LYS A 87 27.65 -12.93 -13.31
CA LYS A 87 27.59 -13.50 -11.95
C LYS A 87 28.13 -12.57 -10.88
N SER A 88 29.10 -11.70 -11.17
CA SER A 88 29.61 -10.69 -10.24
C SER A 88 28.78 -9.40 -10.23
N LYS A 89 27.95 -9.19 -11.24
CA LYS A 89 26.84 -8.23 -11.23
C LYS A 89 25.55 -8.82 -10.69
N GLU A 90 25.47 -10.15 -10.48
CA GLU A 90 24.51 -10.69 -9.51
C GLU A 90 24.99 -10.19 -8.16
N PRO A 91 24.36 -9.18 -7.55
CA PRO A 91 24.79 -8.78 -6.24
C PRO A 91 24.48 -9.93 -5.31
N GLU A 92 25.52 -10.68 -4.92
CA GLU A 92 25.49 -11.56 -3.75
C GLU A 92 24.94 -10.85 -2.51
N TYR A 93 24.68 -9.56 -2.61
CA TYR A 93 24.25 -8.66 -1.54
C TYR A 93 22.79 -8.22 -1.62
N ARG A 94 22.04 -8.51 -2.70
CA ARG A 94 20.62 -8.19 -2.74
C ARG A 94 19.80 -9.38 -2.28
N SER A 95 18.89 -9.08 -1.39
CA SER A 95 18.03 -10.09 -0.78
C SER A 95 16.58 -9.70 -0.94
N VAL A 96 15.72 -10.70 -1.01
CA VAL A 96 14.28 -10.53 -1.01
C VAL A 96 13.76 -10.76 0.40
N LEU A 97 12.96 -9.83 0.88
CA LEU A 97 12.18 -9.99 2.10
C LEU A 97 10.86 -10.64 1.72
N LEU A 98 10.69 -11.90 2.11
CA LEU A 98 9.46 -12.65 1.93
C LEU A 98 8.38 -12.15 2.90
N GLU A 99 7.12 -12.40 2.57
CA GLU A 99 5.96 -12.03 3.40
C GLU A 99 6.01 -12.59 4.82
N ASN A 100 6.58 -13.79 4.98
CA ASN A 100 6.79 -14.44 6.28
C ASN A 100 8.00 -13.90 7.06
N GLY A 101 8.67 -12.85 6.57
CA GLY A 101 9.83 -12.22 7.21
C GLY A 101 11.17 -12.92 6.94
N ILE A 102 11.21 -14.00 6.16
CA ILE A 102 12.45 -14.67 5.76
C ILE A 102 13.15 -13.85 4.69
N VAL A 103 14.48 -13.77 4.78
CA VAL A 103 15.32 -13.08 3.79
C VAL A 103 16.09 -14.11 2.99
N ILE A 104 15.97 -14.07 1.67
CA ILE A 104 16.68 -14.97 0.75
C ILE A 104 17.38 -14.16 -0.36
N PRO A 105 18.45 -14.67 -0.96
CA PRO A 105 19.13 -14.00 -2.07
C PRO A 105 18.18 -13.75 -3.25
N LEU A 106 18.25 -12.54 -3.84
CA LEU A 106 17.38 -12.12 -4.94
C LEU A 106 17.46 -13.06 -6.15
N GLY A 107 18.66 -13.46 -6.56
CA GLY A 107 18.87 -14.37 -7.70
C GLY A 107 18.18 -15.72 -7.48
N THR A 108 18.37 -16.32 -6.31
CA THR A 108 17.74 -17.61 -5.94
C THR A 108 16.22 -17.53 -5.95
N TYR A 109 15.68 -16.40 -5.44
CA TYR A 109 14.23 -16.17 -5.45
C TYR A 109 13.69 -16.05 -6.87
N MET A 110 14.33 -15.21 -7.70
CA MET A 110 13.89 -14.98 -9.09
C MET A 110 13.99 -16.26 -9.95
N GLU A 111 15.04 -17.06 -9.79
CA GLU A 111 15.17 -18.34 -10.50
C GLU A 111 14.05 -19.31 -10.13
N SER A 112 13.81 -19.50 -8.84
CA SER A 112 12.72 -20.35 -8.35
C SER A 112 11.34 -19.87 -8.84
N LEU A 113 11.10 -18.58 -8.79
CA LEU A 113 9.85 -18.00 -9.27
C LEU A 113 9.70 -18.16 -10.79
N LEU A 114 10.77 -17.93 -11.57
CA LEU A 114 10.76 -18.07 -13.02
C LEU A 114 10.44 -19.49 -13.47
N GLU A 115 10.94 -20.50 -12.78
CA GLU A 115 10.61 -21.90 -13.08
C GLU A 115 9.12 -22.20 -12.88
N ASN A 116 8.50 -21.58 -11.90
CA ASN A 116 7.07 -21.74 -11.63
C ASN A 116 6.18 -21.02 -12.65
N VAL A 117 6.60 -19.84 -13.13
CA VAL A 117 5.78 -18.97 -13.99
C VAL A 117 6.00 -19.18 -15.49
N CYS A 118 7.15 -19.69 -15.91
CA CYS A 118 7.43 -19.93 -17.32
C CYS A 118 6.72 -21.17 -17.90
N ARG A 119 6.34 -21.06 -19.18
CA ARG A 119 5.86 -22.21 -19.93
C ARG A 119 6.94 -23.30 -20.04
N PRO A 120 6.56 -24.59 -19.98
CA PRO A 120 7.50 -25.67 -20.31
C PRO A 120 8.08 -25.48 -21.70
N GLY A 121 9.37 -25.80 -21.88
CA GLY A 121 10.04 -25.73 -23.18
C GLY A 121 10.57 -24.35 -23.60
N ILE A 122 10.45 -23.32 -22.77
CA ILE A 122 11.07 -22.01 -23.03
C ILE A 122 12.60 -22.15 -23.09
N LYS A 123 13.23 -21.57 -24.13
CA LYS A 123 14.68 -21.59 -24.33
C LYS A 123 15.41 -20.97 -23.14
N ARG A 124 16.54 -21.56 -22.76
CA ARG A 124 17.38 -21.07 -21.65
C ARG A 124 17.79 -19.61 -21.81
N ASP A 125 18.08 -19.18 -23.04
CA ASP A 125 18.44 -17.78 -23.33
C ASP A 125 17.31 -16.80 -23.05
N THR A 126 16.05 -17.19 -23.34
CA THR A 126 14.88 -16.37 -23.01
C THR A 126 14.69 -16.25 -21.50
N LYS A 127 14.82 -17.35 -20.75
CA LYS A 127 14.77 -17.33 -19.29
C LYS A 127 15.86 -16.42 -18.71
N ARG A 128 17.09 -16.57 -19.22
CA ARG A 128 18.24 -15.75 -18.80
C ARG A 128 17.99 -14.27 -19.08
N LYS A 129 17.45 -13.92 -20.25
CA LYS A 129 17.10 -12.54 -20.60
C LYS A 129 16.08 -11.98 -19.63
N VAL A 130 15.00 -12.71 -19.34
CA VAL A 130 13.97 -12.27 -18.38
C VAL A 130 14.56 -12.02 -16.99
N LEU A 131 15.45 -12.89 -16.50
CA LEU A 131 16.12 -12.67 -15.21
C LEU A 131 16.99 -11.40 -15.22
N LEU A 132 17.78 -11.20 -16.27
CA LEU A 132 18.66 -10.01 -16.40
C LEU A 132 17.85 -8.72 -16.51
N ASP A 133 16.79 -8.72 -17.33
CA ASP A 133 15.92 -7.55 -17.51
C ASP A 133 15.17 -7.23 -16.20
N THR A 134 14.69 -8.26 -15.47
CA THR A 134 14.08 -8.09 -14.14
C THR A 134 15.08 -7.54 -13.14
N TYR A 135 16.29 -8.07 -13.16
CA TYR A 135 17.37 -7.64 -12.29
C TYR A 135 17.73 -6.17 -12.51
N SER A 136 17.93 -5.79 -13.79
CA SER A 136 18.20 -4.40 -14.17
C SER A 136 17.09 -3.45 -13.74
N LEU A 137 15.83 -3.90 -13.84
CA LEU A 137 14.67 -3.12 -13.42
C LEU A 137 14.63 -2.94 -11.89
N VAL A 138 14.94 -4.01 -11.13
CA VAL A 138 15.08 -3.93 -9.67
C VAL A 138 16.20 -2.95 -9.28
N GLU A 139 17.32 -2.98 -9.99
CA GLU A 139 18.44 -2.10 -9.75
C GLU A 139 18.11 -0.64 -10.06
N GLU A 140 17.54 -0.39 -11.22
CA GLU A 140 17.17 0.94 -11.69
C GLU A 140 16.11 1.60 -10.80
N LYS A 141 15.04 0.84 -10.48
CA LYS A 141 13.88 1.39 -9.78
C LYS A 141 14.02 1.41 -8.26
N LEU A 142 14.77 0.48 -7.67
CA LEU A 142 14.75 0.26 -6.23
C LEU A 142 16.05 0.59 -5.51
N GLY A 143 17.19 0.50 -6.15
CA GLY A 143 18.50 0.89 -5.61
C GLY A 143 18.95 0.26 -4.28
N SER A 144 18.09 -0.58 -3.66
CA SER A 144 18.20 -1.09 -2.29
C SER A 144 18.79 -2.50 -2.23
N THR A 145 19.44 -2.84 -1.12
CA THR A 145 19.98 -4.18 -0.86
C THR A 145 18.93 -5.20 -0.43
N LEU A 146 17.79 -4.74 0.08
CA LEU A 146 16.67 -5.60 0.48
C LEU A 146 15.41 -5.19 -0.27
N VAL A 147 14.83 -6.12 -1.04
CA VAL A 147 13.72 -5.88 -1.96
C VAL A 147 12.50 -6.67 -1.49
N PRO A 148 11.30 -6.08 -1.47
CA PRO A 148 10.08 -6.82 -1.14
C PRO A 148 9.74 -7.87 -2.19
N GLU A 149 9.32 -9.03 -1.72
CA GLU A 149 8.93 -10.18 -2.53
C GLU A 149 7.94 -9.81 -3.65
N ASN A 150 6.91 -9.07 -3.32
CA ASN A 150 5.84 -8.73 -4.26
C ASN A 150 6.29 -7.85 -5.41
N ILE A 151 7.25 -6.96 -5.17
CA ILE A 151 7.81 -6.10 -6.23
C ILE A 151 8.64 -6.94 -7.19
N VAL A 152 9.44 -7.89 -6.67
CA VAL A 152 10.20 -8.80 -7.51
C VAL A 152 9.27 -9.69 -8.34
N LYS A 153 8.21 -10.23 -7.73
CA LYS A 153 7.16 -10.99 -8.44
C LYS A 153 6.58 -10.20 -9.62
N LEU A 154 6.20 -8.95 -9.36
CA LEU A 154 5.59 -8.09 -10.39
C LEU A 154 6.56 -7.78 -11.54
N PHE A 155 7.79 -7.39 -11.24
CA PHE A 155 8.78 -7.13 -12.27
C PHE A 155 9.09 -8.36 -13.11
N LEU A 156 9.23 -9.53 -12.48
CA LEU A 156 9.48 -10.78 -13.19
C LEU A 156 8.31 -11.15 -14.11
N LEU A 157 7.07 -10.99 -13.63
CA LEU A 157 5.87 -11.24 -14.42
C LEU A 157 5.78 -10.33 -15.62
N GLU A 158 6.03 -9.02 -15.44
CA GLU A 158 6.09 -8.05 -16.54
C GLU A 158 7.07 -8.48 -17.63
N LYS A 159 8.30 -8.87 -17.22
CA LYS A 159 9.32 -9.33 -18.19
C LYS A 159 8.97 -10.68 -18.83
N CYS A 160 8.31 -11.57 -18.09
CA CYS A 160 7.78 -12.81 -18.68
C CYS A 160 6.68 -12.54 -19.71
N MET A 161 5.79 -11.58 -19.46
CA MET A 161 4.74 -11.21 -20.41
C MET A 161 5.34 -10.60 -21.68
N THR A 162 6.21 -9.61 -21.56
CA THR A 162 6.87 -8.96 -22.70
C THR A 162 7.74 -9.92 -23.52
N SER A 163 8.30 -10.94 -22.89
CA SER A 163 9.07 -12.02 -23.55
C SER A 163 8.21 -13.19 -24.02
N ASN A 164 6.90 -13.10 -23.88
CA ASN A 164 5.94 -14.16 -24.23
C ASN A 164 6.30 -15.55 -23.66
N CYS A 165 6.82 -15.57 -22.43
CA CYS A 165 7.22 -16.82 -21.76
C CYS A 165 6.26 -17.26 -20.65
N LEU A 166 5.24 -16.50 -20.36
CA LEU A 166 4.29 -16.77 -19.29
C LEU A 166 3.48 -18.05 -19.58
N ARG A 167 3.25 -18.89 -18.57
CA ARG A 167 2.37 -20.06 -18.65
C ARG A 167 0.91 -19.59 -18.71
N GLU A 168 0.08 -20.25 -19.52
CA GLU A 168 -1.36 -20.03 -19.52
C GLU A 168 -1.98 -20.48 -18.18
N ASN A 169 -2.91 -19.72 -17.63
CA ASN A 169 -3.61 -19.99 -16.37
C ASN A 169 -2.68 -20.04 -15.13
N ILE A 170 -1.72 -19.13 -15.03
CA ILE A 170 -0.95 -19.00 -13.80
C ILE A 170 -1.79 -18.28 -12.75
N ASP A 171 -2.00 -18.95 -11.64
CA ASP A 171 -2.49 -18.37 -10.40
C ASP A 171 -1.27 -17.82 -9.62
N VAL A 172 -0.80 -16.63 -10.00
CA VAL A 172 0.25 -15.96 -9.24
C VAL A 172 -0.42 -15.14 -8.14
N HIS A 173 -0.40 -15.69 -6.94
CA HIS A 173 -0.80 -14.94 -5.76
C HIS A 173 0.23 -13.84 -5.48
N ILE A 174 -0.11 -12.62 -5.83
CA ILE A 174 0.61 -11.44 -5.38
C ILE A 174 -0.15 -10.96 -4.16
N SER A 175 0.26 -11.42 -2.97
CA SER A 175 -0.29 -10.92 -1.73
C SER A 175 0.50 -9.68 -1.31
N ILE A 176 -0.19 -8.57 -1.19
CA ILE A 176 0.34 -7.34 -0.61
C ILE A 176 -0.22 -7.29 0.82
N GLY A 177 0.38 -8.06 1.74
CA GLY A 177 -0.04 -8.15 3.14
C GLY A 177 -0.58 -9.52 3.56
N ASN A 178 -0.90 -9.68 4.84
CA ASN A 178 -1.36 -10.94 5.41
C ASN A 178 -2.50 -11.59 4.61
N GLU A 179 -2.39 -12.90 4.41
CA GLU A 179 -3.29 -13.74 3.60
C GLU A 179 -4.78 -13.54 3.89
N GLU A 180 -5.16 -13.19 5.11
CA GLU A 180 -6.56 -12.98 5.50
C GLU A 180 -7.20 -11.72 4.89
N SER A 181 -6.42 -10.71 4.51
CA SER A 181 -6.94 -9.47 3.91
C SER A 181 -7.07 -9.53 2.39
N PHE A 182 -6.39 -10.48 1.74
CA PHE A 182 -6.42 -10.72 0.30
C PHE A 182 -6.99 -12.09 -0.05
N LEU A 183 -7.80 -12.67 0.82
CA LEU A 183 -8.40 -13.98 0.62
C LEU A 183 -8.96 -14.16 -0.80
N GLY A 184 -8.23 -14.93 -1.59
CA GLY A 184 -8.70 -15.53 -2.82
C GLY A 184 -8.73 -14.64 -4.06
N ASN A 185 -8.16 -13.43 -4.05
CA ASN A 185 -8.11 -12.60 -5.25
C ASN A 185 -6.65 -12.46 -5.73
N SER A 186 -6.28 -13.29 -6.69
CA SER A 186 -5.10 -13.04 -7.52
C SER A 186 -5.25 -11.67 -8.18
N VAL A 187 -4.18 -10.88 -8.20
CA VAL A 187 -4.14 -9.64 -8.98
C VAL A 187 -4.25 -10.02 -10.45
N ASP A 188 -5.20 -9.43 -11.17
CA ASP A 188 -5.34 -9.65 -12.61
C ASP A 188 -4.25 -8.87 -13.36
N THR A 189 -3.05 -9.47 -13.40
CA THR A 189 -1.88 -8.87 -14.06
C THR A 189 -2.08 -8.66 -15.54
N ASN A 190 -2.87 -9.51 -16.20
CA ASN A 190 -3.18 -9.36 -17.62
C ASN A 190 -4.03 -8.12 -17.85
N LEU A 191 -5.06 -7.90 -17.04
CA LEU A 191 -5.87 -6.69 -17.11
C LEU A 191 -5.05 -5.45 -16.78
N LEU A 192 -4.19 -5.49 -15.75
CA LEU A 192 -3.31 -4.36 -15.41
C LEU A 192 -2.33 -4.01 -16.54
N ALA A 193 -1.78 -5.02 -17.22
CA ALA A 193 -0.92 -4.78 -18.39
C ALA A 193 -1.71 -4.18 -19.57
N GLU A 194 -2.90 -4.72 -19.84
CA GLU A 194 -3.78 -4.21 -20.93
C GLU A 194 -4.15 -2.75 -20.72
N VAL A 195 -4.46 -2.35 -19.49
CA VAL A 195 -4.84 -0.97 -19.18
C VAL A 195 -3.65 -0.03 -18.90
N GLY A 196 -2.42 -0.54 -18.85
CA GLY A 196 -1.20 0.25 -18.61
C GLY A 196 -0.92 0.57 -17.13
N LEU A 197 -1.44 -0.23 -16.20
CA LEU A 197 -1.25 -0.04 -14.75
C LEU A 197 -0.29 -1.04 -14.11
N LEU A 198 0.26 -1.97 -14.89
CA LEU A 198 1.19 -2.97 -14.35
C LEU A 198 2.51 -2.33 -13.90
N GLU A 199 3.05 -1.39 -14.66
CA GLU A 199 4.28 -0.68 -14.30
C GLU A 199 4.11 0.20 -13.05
N PRO A 200 3.06 1.05 -12.93
CA PRO A 200 2.80 1.77 -11.68
C PRO A 200 2.68 0.89 -10.44
N LEU A 201 2.09 -0.31 -10.57
CA LEU A 201 2.06 -1.28 -9.48
C LEU A 201 3.45 -1.84 -9.19
N ALA A 202 4.16 -2.29 -10.21
CA ALA A 202 5.49 -2.90 -10.09
C ALA A 202 6.54 -1.92 -9.53
N SER A 203 6.47 -0.64 -9.91
CA SER A 203 7.35 0.42 -9.39
C SER A 203 6.94 0.92 -8.00
N GLY A 204 5.84 0.43 -7.43
CA GLY A 204 5.32 0.88 -6.13
C GLY A 204 4.73 2.28 -6.14
N ILE A 205 4.38 2.82 -7.31
CA ILE A 205 3.70 4.11 -7.43
C ILE A 205 2.23 3.99 -7.06
N ALA A 206 1.58 2.88 -7.41
CA ALA A 206 0.17 2.65 -7.16
C ALA A 206 -0.08 1.31 -6.48
N LEU A 207 -0.96 1.29 -5.47
CA LEU A 207 -1.49 0.10 -4.84
C LEU A 207 -2.97 -0.03 -5.14
N PHE A 208 -3.40 -1.24 -5.51
CA PHE A 208 -4.78 -1.51 -5.89
C PHE A 208 -5.49 -2.31 -4.79
N ASP A 209 -6.62 -1.82 -4.36
CA ASP A 209 -7.56 -2.56 -3.50
C ASP A 209 -8.89 -2.69 -4.24
N VAL A 210 -8.99 -3.74 -5.05
CA VAL A 210 -10.14 -4.02 -5.91
C VAL A 210 -10.54 -5.49 -5.80
N ASN A 211 -11.79 -5.80 -6.05
CA ASN A 211 -12.25 -7.16 -6.18
C ASN A 211 -12.18 -7.60 -7.66
N TRP A 212 -11.09 -8.25 -8.04
CA TRP A 212 -10.84 -8.68 -9.42
C TRP A 212 -11.86 -9.66 -9.97
N VAL A 213 -12.52 -10.43 -9.10
CA VAL A 213 -13.50 -11.44 -9.49
C VAL A 213 -14.86 -10.83 -9.76
N THR A 214 -15.37 -10.06 -8.81
CA THR A 214 -16.74 -9.52 -8.89
C THR A 214 -16.81 -8.10 -9.42
N GLY A 215 -15.69 -7.40 -9.53
CA GLY A 215 -15.63 -5.99 -9.95
C GLY A 215 -16.20 -5.01 -8.92
N ILE A 216 -16.65 -5.49 -7.74
CA ILE A 216 -17.20 -4.64 -6.68
C ILE A 216 -16.55 -5.00 -5.34
N GLN A 217 -15.86 -4.04 -4.75
CA GLN A 217 -15.17 -4.16 -3.47
C GLN A 217 -16.15 -4.05 -2.31
N ALA A 218 -16.99 -3.02 -2.31
CA ALA A 218 -17.95 -2.75 -1.27
C ALA A 218 -19.26 -2.17 -1.83
N ILE A 219 -20.33 -2.24 -1.04
CA ILE A 219 -21.63 -1.66 -1.39
C ILE A 219 -22.14 -0.80 -0.24
N TYR A 220 -22.67 0.37 -0.58
CA TYR A 220 -23.40 1.25 0.33
C TYR A 220 -24.89 1.15 0.07
N LEU A 221 -25.67 0.98 1.11
CA LEU A 221 -27.08 0.68 1.04
C LEU A 221 -27.88 1.45 2.09
N PRO A 222 -28.76 2.37 1.70
CA PRO A 222 -29.82 2.89 2.57
C PRO A 222 -30.91 1.83 2.68
N ILE A 223 -31.24 1.39 3.89
CA ILE A 223 -32.17 0.28 4.13
C ILE A 223 -33.28 0.70 5.08
N SER A 224 -34.51 0.54 4.59
CA SER A 224 -35.74 0.86 5.31
C SER A 224 -36.44 -0.33 5.93
N SER A 225 -36.01 -1.59 5.63
CA SER A 225 -36.76 -2.76 6.11
C SER A 225 -35.89 -3.95 6.48
N THR A 226 -36.31 -4.71 7.47
CA THR A 226 -35.74 -6.00 7.90
C THR A 226 -35.68 -7.01 6.75
N GLU A 227 -36.66 -6.99 5.85
CA GLU A 227 -36.70 -7.88 4.67
C GLU A 227 -35.55 -7.61 3.71
N SER A 228 -35.24 -6.33 3.46
CA SER A 228 -34.08 -5.94 2.64
C SER A 228 -32.76 -6.39 3.27
N LEU A 229 -32.63 -6.27 4.61
CA LEU A 229 -31.45 -6.78 5.33
C LEU A 229 -31.26 -8.30 5.16
N ARG A 230 -32.35 -9.10 5.25
CA ARG A 230 -32.26 -10.56 5.02
C ARG A 230 -31.73 -10.90 3.62
N LYS A 231 -32.15 -10.16 2.60
CA LYS A 231 -31.68 -10.35 1.22
C LYS A 231 -30.21 -10.00 1.08
N LEU A 232 -29.69 -9.02 1.85
CA LEU A 232 -28.27 -8.65 1.84
C LEU A 232 -27.34 -9.76 2.25
N VAL A 233 -27.73 -10.72 3.09
CA VAL A 233 -26.88 -11.86 3.48
C VAL A 233 -26.39 -12.65 2.26
N LYS A 234 -27.18 -12.73 1.19
CA LYS A 234 -26.77 -13.38 -0.08
C LYS A 234 -25.77 -12.54 -0.87
N LEU A 235 -25.92 -11.21 -0.84
CA LEU A 235 -25.01 -10.28 -1.53
C LEU A 235 -23.67 -10.14 -0.81
N SER A 236 -23.67 -10.17 0.52
CA SER A 236 -22.47 -9.98 1.34
C SER A 236 -21.37 -11.00 1.06
N LYS A 237 -21.72 -12.20 0.59
CA LYS A 237 -20.76 -13.24 0.15
C LYS A 237 -20.00 -12.89 -1.14
N LYS A 238 -20.45 -11.88 -1.88
CA LYS A 238 -19.89 -11.48 -3.18
C LYS A 238 -19.03 -10.23 -3.12
N VAL A 239 -19.02 -9.55 -1.98
CA VAL A 239 -18.27 -8.31 -1.76
C VAL A 239 -17.49 -8.40 -0.46
N ARG A 240 -16.43 -7.61 -0.32
CA ARG A 240 -15.62 -7.59 0.89
C ARG A 240 -16.19 -6.72 2.00
N GLY A 241 -16.96 -5.71 1.62
CA GLY A 241 -17.58 -4.79 2.57
C GLY A 241 -19.01 -4.44 2.25
N VAL A 242 -19.78 -4.24 3.31
CA VAL A 242 -21.15 -3.75 3.24
C VAL A 242 -21.29 -2.57 4.18
N ILE A 243 -21.79 -1.46 3.65
CA ILE A 243 -22.07 -0.25 4.39
C ILE A 243 -23.58 -0.10 4.41
N VAL A 244 -24.18 -0.09 5.59
CA VAL A 244 -25.61 -0.02 5.77
C VAL A 244 -25.98 1.23 6.54
N ARG A 245 -26.84 2.07 5.96
CA ARG A 245 -27.56 3.08 6.71
C ARG A 245 -28.96 2.56 7.02
N LEU A 246 -29.35 2.58 8.29
CA LEU A 246 -30.65 2.15 8.73
C LEU A 246 -31.54 3.36 9.04
N ASP A 247 -32.81 3.22 8.69
CA ASP A 247 -33.85 4.14 9.14
C ASP A 247 -34.23 3.85 10.61
N ASP A 248 -34.91 4.79 11.28
CA ASP A 248 -35.28 4.69 12.68
C ASP A 248 -36.30 3.55 12.99
N ASN A 249 -36.82 2.87 11.96
CA ASN A 249 -37.74 1.72 12.10
C ASN A 249 -37.03 0.39 12.40
N VAL A 250 -35.85 0.45 13.00
CA VAL A 250 -35.02 -0.70 13.35
C VAL A 250 -35.61 -1.45 14.54
N ASN A 251 -35.64 -2.76 14.45
CA ASN A 251 -36.04 -3.65 15.52
C ASN A 251 -34.94 -4.66 15.87
N SER A 252 -35.09 -5.43 16.93
CA SER A 252 -34.12 -6.42 17.39
C SER A 252 -33.76 -7.47 16.32
N ASP A 253 -34.70 -7.81 15.43
CA ASP A 253 -34.44 -8.77 14.34
C ASP A 253 -33.50 -8.16 13.30
N SER A 254 -33.65 -6.87 12.96
CA SER A 254 -32.75 -6.16 12.07
C SER A 254 -31.30 -6.22 12.58
N ILE A 255 -31.12 -5.99 13.85
CA ILE A 255 -29.80 -5.99 14.49
C ILE A 255 -29.16 -7.39 14.51
N ARG A 256 -29.96 -8.45 14.79
CA ARG A 256 -29.45 -9.83 14.68
C ARG A 256 -29.00 -10.19 13.27
N ILE A 257 -29.65 -9.65 12.23
CA ILE A 257 -29.20 -9.83 10.84
C ILE A 257 -27.87 -9.10 10.61
N LEU A 258 -27.64 -7.92 11.19
CA LEU A 258 -26.37 -7.23 11.14
C LEU A 258 -25.23 -8.03 11.79
N GLU A 259 -25.49 -8.71 12.90
CA GLU A 259 -24.53 -9.63 13.53
C GLU A 259 -24.15 -10.77 12.57
N VAL A 260 -25.13 -11.37 11.91
CA VAL A 260 -24.85 -12.38 10.86
C VAL A 260 -24.07 -11.79 9.70
N LEU A 261 -24.38 -10.58 9.23
CA LEU A 261 -23.62 -9.91 8.18
C LEU A 261 -22.17 -9.66 8.61
N ALA A 262 -21.95 -9.18 9.82
CA ALA A 262 -20.60 -8.95 10.36
C ALA A 262 -19.77 -10.23 10.53
N SER A 263 -20.41 -11.40 10.64
CA SER A 263 -19.71 -12.69 10.66
C SER A 263 -19.26 -13.17 9.25
N ILE A 264 -19.81 -12.57 8.18
CA ILE A 264 -19.56 -12.99 6.79
C ILE A 264 -18.66 -11.99 6.07
N THR A 265 -18.80 -10.69 6.35
CA THR A 265 -18.10 -9.62 5.64
C THR A 265 -17.82 -8.46 6.58
N LYS A 266 -16.96 -7.54 6.16
CA LYS A 266 -16.75 -6.27 6.87
C LYS A 266 -18.02 -5.43 6.80
N LEU A 267 -18.59 -5.12 7.94
CA LEU A 267 -19.83 -4.35 8.05
C LEU A 267 -19.57 -2.99 8.68
N THR A 268 -19.96 -1.94 7.98
CA THR A 268 -20.05 -0.60 8.54
C THR A 268 -21.51 -0.20 8.68
N LEU A 269 -21.91 0.14 9.89
CA LEU A 269 -23.21 0.70 10.16
C LEU A 269 -23.13 2.23 10.21
N SER A 270 -23.87 2.91 9.35
CA SER A 270 -23.99 4.35 9.36
C SER A 270 -25.15 4.80 10.23
N ILE A 271 -24.90 5.72 11.15
CA ILE A 271 -25.86 6.31 12.07
C ILE A 271 -25.77 7.83 12.01
N THR A 272 -26.89 8.51 11.93
CA THR A 272 -26.97 9.97 12.04
C THR A 272 -27.52 10.32 13.42
N LEU A 273 -26.80 11.15 14.18
CA LEU A 273 -27.28 11.67 15.45
C LEU A 273 -28.17 12.90 15.24
N SER A 274 -29.32 12.85 15.87
CA SER A 274 -30.30 13.94 15.93
C SER A 274 -30.52 14.41 17.37
N GLY A 275 -31.46 15.30 17.58
CA GLY A 275 -31.88 15.72 18.92
C GLY A 275 -32.68 14.65 19.69
N GLU A 276 -33.12 13.57 19.03
CA GLU A 276 -33.84 12.47 19.61
C GLU A 276 -33.01 11.20 19.76
N PRO A 277 -33.28 10.34 20.76
CA PRO A 277 -32.52 9.12 20.97
C PRO A 277 -32.62 8.14 19.79
N SER A 278 -31.46 7.69 19.31
CA SER A 278 -31.37 6.71 18.23
C SER A 278 -31.77 5.32 18.70
N ARG A 279 -32.82 4.76 18.12
CA ARG A 279 -33.24 3.37 18.36
C ARG A 279 -32.18 2.37 17.97
N VAL A 280 -31.42 2.68 16.93
CA VAL A 280 -30.29 1.84 16.46
C VAL A 280 -29.28 1.64 17.57
N LEU A 281 -28.86 2.71 18.27
CA LEU A 281 -27.88 2.64 19.37
C LEU A 281 -28.42 1.81 20.55
N ILE A 282 -29.70 1.96 20.89
CA ILE A 282 -30.35 1.20 21.96
C ILE A 282 -30.33 -0.29 21.63
N GLU A 283 -30.73 -0.65 20.42
CA GLU A 283 -30.74 -2.05 19.97
C GLU A 283 -29.35 -2.66 19.88
N LEU A 284 -28.34 -1.90 19.41
CA LEU A 284 -26.94 -2.36 19.38
C LEU A 284 -26.45 -2.75 20.78
N LEU A 285 -26.77 -1.95 21.80
CA LEU A 285 -26.41 -2.25 23.19
C LEU A 285 -27.07 -3.50 23.75
N ARG A 286 -28.25 -3.88 23.23
CA ARG A 286 -28.96 -5.10 23.64
C ARG A 286 -28.30 -6.38 23.14
N LEU A 287 -27.56 -6.33 22.05
CA LEU A 287 -26.81 -7.48 21.53
C LEU A 287 -25.63 -7.88 22.39
N GLY A 288 -25.05 -6.95 23.14
CA GLY A 288 -23.97 -7.17 24.07
C GLY A 288 -22.59 -7.24 23.43
N GLN A 289 -22.37 -8.09 22.43
CA GLN A 289 -21.05 -8.25 21.81
C GLN A 289 -21.13 -8.30 20.29
N LEU A 290 -20.39 -7.39 19.66
CA LEU A 290 -20.23 -7.33 18.20
C LEU A 290 -18.75 -7.61 17.86
N PRO A 291 -18.45 -8.32 16.77
CA PRO A 291 -17.08 -8.64 16.41
C PRO A 291 -16.29 -7.37 16.01
N PRO A 292 -15.36 -6.88 16.85
CA PRO A 292 -14.72 -5.58 16.64
C PRO A 292 -13.76 -5.56 15.44
N ASN A 293 -13.43 -6.72 14.91
CA ASN A 293 -12.61 -6.88 13.72
C ASN A 293 -13.39 -6.80 12.40
N ASN A 294 -14.70 -6.98 12.45
CA ASN A 294 -15.56 -6.98 11.26
C ASN A 294 -16.73 -6.00 11.34
N PHE A 295 -16.97 -5.38 12.48
CA PHE A 295 -18.07 -4.46 12.69
C PHE A 295 -17.55 -3.07 13.04
N LEU A 296 -18.04 -2.03 12.38
CA LEU A 296 -17.70 -0.63 12.60
C LEU A 296 -18.97 0.21 12.64
N VAL A 297 -19.05 1.17 13.54
CA VAL A 297 -20.11 2.17 13.55
C VAL A 297 -19.56 3.52 13.10
N SER A 298 -20.08 4.03 11.99
CA SER A 298 -19.81 5.38 11.50
C SER A 298 -20.91 6.32 11.94
N VAL A 299 -20.56 7.28 12.77
CA VAL A 299 -21.51 8.19 13.43
C VAL A 299 -21.39 9.58 12.80
N TYR A 300 -22.42 10.03 12.11
CA TYR A 300 -22.51 11.38 11.61
C TYR A 300 -23.10 12.33 12.67
N VAL A 301 -22.39 13.40 12.97
CA VAL A 301 -22.74 14.42 13.95
C VAL A 301 -22.80 15.77 13.25
N ASN A 302 -23.97 16.23 12.89
CA ASN A 302 -24.14 17.52 12.22
C ASN A 302 -23.75 18.70 13.14
N ASN A 303 -24.24 18.68 14.38
CA ASN A 303 -23.91 19.67 15.40
C ASN A 303 -23.76 18.99 16.76
N PRO A 304 -22.57 19.04 17.39
CA PRO A 304 -22.36 18.43 18.71
C PRO A 304 -23.30 18.93 19.80
N ASP A 305 -23.72 20.20 19.75
CA ASP A 305 -24.60 20.80 20.74
C ASP A 305 -26.07 20.30 20.63
N SER A 306 -26.44 19.71 19.49
CA SER A 306 -27.77 19.12 19.26
C SER A 306 -27.86 17.63 19.61
N VAL A 307 -26.77 16.96 19.96
CA VAL A 307 -26.78 15.54 20.29
C VAL A 307 -27.46 15.28 21.63
N CYS A 308 -28.42 14.36 21.66
CA CYS A 308 -29.13 14.08 22.89
C CYS A 308 -28.24 13.33 23.91
N GLN A 309 -28.49 13.55 25.19
CA GLN A 309 -27.73 12.97 26.30
C GLN A 309 -27.79 11.42 26.32
N GLU A 310 -28.89 10.86 25.86
CA GLU A 310 -29.08 9.41 25.81
C GLU A 310 -28.15 8.76 24.76
N ASP A 311 -28.04 9.35 23.58
CA ASP A 311 -27.15 8.88 22.55
C ASP A 311 -25.69 8.99 22.97
N LEU A 312 -25.29 10.09 23.62
CA LEU A 312 -23.94 10.22 24.19
C LEU A 312 -23.64 9.10 25.21
N LYS A 313 -24.61 8.74 26.08
CA LYS A 313 -24.45 7.62 27.01
C LYS A 313 -24.34 6.28 26.28
N ASN A 314 -25.16 6.05 25.27
CA ASN A 314 -25.17 4.81 24.51
C ASN A 314 -23.88 4.64 23.71
N ILE A 315 -23.39 5.69 23.04
CA ILE A 315 -22.12 5.69 22.33
C ILE A 315 -20.95 5.46 23.29
N THR A 316 -20.94 6.14 24.46
CA THR A 316 -19.93 5.94 25.50
C THR A 316 -19.85 4.48 25.94
N ARG A 317 -21.02 3.84 26.11
CA ARG A 317 -21.10 2.41 26.45
C ARG A 317 -20.54 1.53 25.33
N LEU A 318 -20.89 1.80 24.06
CA LEU A 318 -20.34 1.05 22.91
C LEU A 318 -18.83 1.17 22.81
N ILE A 319 -18.25 2.38 22.98
CA ILE A 319 -16.81 2.57 23.02
C ILE A 319 -16.18 1.74 24.15
N ASN A 320 -16.77 1.82 25.35
CA ASN A 320 -16.27 1.08 26.51
C ASN A 320 -16.43 -0.45 26.36
N LEU A 321 -17.38 -0.94 25.59
CA LEU A 321 -17.50 -2.35 25.21
C LEU A 321 -16.50 -2.78 24.13
N GLY A 322 -15.80 -1.85 23.49
CA GLY A 322 -14.81 -2.14 22.46
C GLY A 322 -15.37 -2.15 21.04
N VAL A 323 -16.57 -1.62 20.83
CA VAL A 323 -17.10 -1.43 19.48
C VAL A 323 -16.29 -0.31 18.80
N PRO A 324 -15.70 -0.56 17.62
CA PRO A 324 -14.99 0.49 16.89
C PRO A 324 -16.01 1.53 16.39
N LEU A 325 -15.75 2.79 16.77
CA LEU A 325 -16.53 3.92 16.30
C LEU A 325 -15.65 4.91 15.56
N VAL A 326 -16.22 5.54 14.55
CA VAL A 326 -15.66 6.68 13.85
C VAL A 326 -16.73 7.77 13.79
N PHE A 327 -16.31 9.00 14.03
CA PHE A 327 -17.18 10.17 13.98
C PHE A 327 -16.89 10.98 12.74
N THR A 328 -17.92 11.48 12.08
CA THR A 328 -17.80 12.44 10.98
C THR A 328 -18.68 13.64 11.26
N PHE A 329 -18.16 14.83 10.94
CA PHE A 329 -18.89 16.09 10.99
C PHE A 329 -19.32 16.56 9.59
N GLU A 330 -19.06 15.75 8.59
CA GLU A 330 -19.58 15.88 7.23
C GLU A 330 -20.63 14.81 6.98
N ASP A 331 -21.58 15.10 6.11
CA ASP A 331 -22.59 14.14 5.68
C ASP A 331 -21.99 13.05 4.78
N LYS A 332 -21.07 12.29 5.39
CA LYS A 332 -20.34 11.19 4.78
C LYS A 332 -20.19 10.04 5.76
N VAL A 333 -20.14 8.84 5.22
CA VAL A 333 -19.87 7.61 5.96
C VAL A 333 -18.42 7.22 5.74
N LEU A 334 -17.69 7.05 6.82
CA LEU A 334 -16.34 6.49 6.77
C LEU A 334 -16.44 4.98 7.03
N ALA A 335 -16.24 4.21 5.98
CA ALA A 335 -16.26 2.76 6.03
C ALA A 335 -14.84 2.23 6.12
N GLY A 336 -14.53 1.57 7.21
CA GLY A 336 -13.20 1.09 7.51
C GLY A 336 -12.62 0.13 6.47
N ASP A 337 -11.34 0.26 6.22
CA ASP A 337 -10.55 -0.44 5.22
C ASP A 337 -10.96 -0.18 3.77
N PHE A 338 -12.01 0.63 3.51
CA PHE A 338 -12.56 0.78 2.18
C PHE A 338 -12.68 2.24 1.72
N PHE A 339 -13.63 3.02 2.28
CA PHE A 339 -14.07 4.22 1.58
C PHE A 339 -14.63 5.32 2.49
N LEU A 340 -14.48 6.56 2.02
CA LEU A 340 -15.29 7.67 2.45
C LEU A 340 -16.42 7.86 1.44
N VAL A 341 -17.66 7.62 1.86
CA VAL A 341 -18.83 7.60 0.99
C VAL A 341 -19.79 8.74 1.35
N PRO A 342 -20.36 9.46 0.39
CA PRO A 342 -21.44 10.40 0.69
C PRO A 342 -22.63 9.65 1.32
N ASN A 343 -23.26 10.27 2.32
CA ASN A 343 -24.44 9.71 2.98
C ASN A 343 -25.68 10.06 2.15
N ILE A 344 -25.94 9.26 1.13
CA ILE A 344 -27.01 9.48 0.15
C ILE A 344 -28.15 8.49 0.31
N ASP A 345 -29.34 8.84 -0.19
CA ASP A 345 -30.54 7.99 -0.09
C ASP A 345 -30.63 6.92 -1.20
N ARG A 346 -29.59 6.78 -2.00
CA ARG A 346 -29.51 5.77 -3.08
C ARG A 346 -28.32 4.83 -2.88
N PRO A 347 -28.41 3.60 -3.39
CA PRO A 347 -27.32 2.65 -3.28
C PRO A 347 -26.11 3.07 -4.10
N LEU A 348 -24.90 2.69 -3.61
CA LEU A 348 -23.64 2.93 -4.29
C LEU A 348 -22.81 1.65 -4.32
N ALA A 349 -22.33 1.29 -5.51
CA ALA A 349 -21.40 0.18 -5.71
C ALA A 349 -19.97 0.74 -5.83
N LEU A 350 -19.10 0.31 -4.93
CA LEU A 350 -17.71 0.76 -4.87
C LEU A 350 -16.82 -0.29 -5.55
N ALA A 351 -16.30 0.04 -6.72
CA ALA A 351 -15.50 -0.88 -7.52
C ALA A 351 -14.15 -1.18 -6.85
N GLY A 352 -13.54 -0.19 -6.24
CA GLY A 352 -12.25 -0.34 -5.54
C GLY A 352 -11.58 0.98 -5.26
N SER A 353 -10.33 0.91 -4.79
CA SER A 353 -9.47 2.07 -4.57
C SER A 353 -8.07 1.88 -5.14
N ILE A 354 -7.46 2.98 -5.55
CA ILE A 354 -6.05 3.09 -5.90
C ILE A 354 -5.40 4.04 -4.92
N SER A 355 -4.38 3.56 -4.21
CA SER A 355 -3.52 4.41 -3.37
C SER A 355 -2.30 4.81 -4.18
N ILE A 356 -2.16 6.09 -4.47
CA ILE A 356 -1.02 6.66 -5.19
C ILE A 356 0.01 7.09 -4.15
N LEU A 357 1.16 6.43 -4.19
CA LEU A 357 2.20 6.56 -3.20
C LEU A 357 3.14 7.70 -3.58
N LEU A 358 2.88 8.86 -3.03
CA LEU A 358 3.57 10.11 -3.39
C LEU A 358 5.09 10.07 -3.24
N PRO A 359 5.68 9.47 -2.19
CA PRO A 359 7.14 9.37 -2.09
C PRO A 359 7.79 8.66 -3.30
N THR A 360 7.17 7.57 -3.77
CA THR A 360 7.67 6.84 -4.94
C THR A 360 7.45 7.61 -6.24
N LEU A 361 6.27 8.23 -6.38
CA LEU A 361 5.94 9.05 -7.54
C LEU A 361 6.94 10.19 -7.74
N TYR A 362 7.27 10.92 -6.68
CA TYR A 362 8.18 12.07 -6.76
C TYR A 362 9.66 11.68 -6.89
N ARG A 363 10.04 10.45 -6.56
CA ARG A 363 11.40 9.96 -6.80
C ARG A 363 11.69 9.70 -8.27
N SER A 364 10.69 9.43 -9.07
CA SER A 364 10.84 9.25 -10.52
C SER A 364 11.40 10.49 -11.25
N LYS A 365 11.62 11.61 -10.54
CA LYS A 365 12.32 12.80 -11.06
C LYS A 365 13.72 12.52 -11.62
N ASP A 366 14.38 11.45 -11.20
CA ASP A 366 15.67 11.03 -11.76
C ASP A 366 15.54 10.57 -13.24
N THR A 367 14.33 10.39 -13.75
CA THR A 367 14.03 9.90 -15.10
C THR A 367 13.69 10.99 -16.13
N ASN A 368 13.80 12.29 -15.81
CA ASN A 368 13.36 13.42 -16.64
C ASN A 368 11.83 13.43 -16.96
N ILE A 369 11.02 12.63 -16.27
CA ILE A 369 9.56 12.60 -16.43
C ILE A 369 8.95 13.41 -15.29
N ASP A 370 8.00 14.29 -15.61
CA ASP A 370 7.27 15.04 -14.58
C ASP A 370 6.38 14.07 -13.78
N PRO A 371 6.44 14.06 -12.44
CA PRO A 371 5.52 13.28 -11.60
C PRO A 371 4.03 13.49 -11.93
N LEU A 372 3.67 14.68 -12.41
CA LEU A 372 2.30 14.97 -12.85
C LEU A 372 1.92 14.19 -14.11
N ASP A 373 2.84 14.00 -15.05
CA ASP A 373 2.57 13.20 -16.25
C ASP A 373 2.32 11.74 -15.90
N ILE A 374 3.11 11.19 -14.96
CA ILE A 374 2.88 9.82 -14.45
C ILE A 374 1.52 9.73 -13.76
N LEU A 375 1.17 10.72 -12.95
CA LEU A 375 -0.12 10.78 -12.27
C LEU A 375 -1.28 10.83 -13.27
N LEU A 376 -1.16 11.63 -14.32
CA LEU A 376 -2.15 11.71 -15.39
C LEU A 376 -2.32 10.38 -16.14
N ASP A 377 -1.22 9.68 -16.41
CA ASP A 377 -1.28 8.36 -17.05
C ASP A 377 -1.92 7.32 -16.14
N VAL A 378 -1.66 7.36 -14.82
CA VAL A 378 -2.36 6.51 -13.85
C VAL A 378 -3.86 6.81 -13.85
N TYR A 379 -4.29 8.07 -13.90
CA TYR A 379 -5.72 8.41 -13.97
C TYR A 379 -6.37 7.90 -15.26
N ARG A 380 -5.76 8.14 -16.43
CA ARG A 380 -6.28 7.66 -17.72
C ARG A 380 -6.42 6.14 -17.75
N SER A 381 -5.40 5.46 -17.26
CA SER A 381 -5.38 4.00 -17.20
C SER A 381 -6.38 3.45 -16.17
N SER A 382 -6.58 4.17 -15.07
CA SER A 382 -7.58 3.83 -14.06
C SER A 382 -9.02 3.94 -14.57
N ALA A 383 -9.31 4.86 -15.48
CA ALA A 383 -10.63 4.95 -16.11
C ALA A 383 -10.95 3.66 -16.89
N ARG A 384 -9.99 3.12 -17.65
CA ARG A 384 -10.14 1.85 -18.37
C ARG A 384 -10.31 0.66 -17.41
N LEU A 385 -9.54 0.65 -16.31
CA LEU A 385 -9.70 -0.36 -15.25
C LEU A 385 -11.11 -0.31 -14.68
N PHE A 386 -11.59 0.89 -14.36
CA PHE A 386 -12.92 1.09 -13.81
C PHE A 386 -14.04 0.58 -14.74
N GLU A 387 -13.98 0.85 -16.04
CA GLU A 387 -14.93 0.30 -17.01
C GLU A 387 -14.94 -1.23 -17.04
N ASN A 388 -13.77 -1.86 -16.97
CA ASN A 388 -13.67 -3.32 -16.90
C ASN A 388 -14.28 -3.88 -15.60
N LEU A 389 -14.02 -3.23 -14.46
CA LEU A 389 -14.61 -3.61 -13.18
C LEU A 389 -16.13 -3.43 -13.18
N GLN A 390 -16.66 -2.37 -13.80
CA GLN A 390 -18.11 -2.18 -13.97
C GLN A 390 -18.76 -3.33 -14.75
N ARG A 391 -18.14 -3.76 -15.86
CA ARG A 391 -18.63 -4.90 -16.64
C ARG A 391 -18.67 -6.20 -15.83
N ARG A 392 -17.61 -6.48 -15.04
CA ARG A 392 -17.56 -7.62 -14.11
C ARG A 392 -18.63 -7.50 -13.02
N GLY A 393 -18.84 -6.29 -12.51
CA GLY A 393 -19.79 -5.98 -11.44
C GLY A 393 -21.26 -6.01 -11.85
N ALA A 394 -21.58 -6.02 -13.14
CA ALA A 394 -22.97 -5.89 -13.63
C ALA A 394 -23.95 -6.92 -13.03
N GLY A 395 -23.49 -8.14 -12.78
CA GLY A 395 -24.31 -9.19 -12.13
C GLY A 395 -24.63 -8.87 -10.67
N VAL A 396 -23.68 -8.31 -9.92
CA VAL A 396 -23.87 -7.89 -8.52
C VAL A 396 -24.79 -6.68 -8.46
N VAL A 397 -24.61 -5.70 -9.35
CA VAL A 397 -25.46 -4.51 -9.46
C VAL A 397 -26.91 -4.88 -9.73
N ARG A 398 -27.16 -5.82 -10.64
CA ARG A 398 -28.51 -6.31 -10.89
C ARG A 398 -29.14 -6.91 -9.63
N LEU A 399 -28.38 -7.73 -8.89
CA LEU A 399 -28.87 -8.29 -7.62
C LEU A 399 -29.17 -7.22 -6.57
N ILE A 400 -28.36 -6.16 -6.50
CA ILE A 400 -28.63 -5.01 -5.62
C ILE A 400 -29.94 -4.33 -6.03
N GLY A 401 -30.12 -4.09 -7.32
CA GLY A 401 -31.35 -3.50 -7.87
C GLY A 401 -32.59 -4.32 -7.55
N GLU A 402 -32.51 -5.66 -7.63
CA GLU A 402 -33.59 -6.57 -7.26
C GLU A 402 -33.93 -6.51 -5.74
N VAL A 403 -32.90 -6.30 -4.90
CA VAL A 403 -33.08 -6.21 -3.43
C VAL A 403 -33.70 -4.89 -3.03
N LEU A 404 -33.22 -3.79 -3.58
CA LEU A 404 -33.58 -2.44 -3.15
C LEU A 404 -34.62 -1.77 -4.04
N LYS A 405 -34.93 -2.34 -5.21
CA LYS A 405 -35.74 -1.75 -6.27
C LYS A 405 -35.16 -0.43 -6.81
N ASP A 406 -33.86 -0.26 -6.67
CA ASP A 406 -33.11 0.90 -7.13
C ASP A 406 -31.75 0.46 -7.69
N THR A 407 -31.32 1.09 -8.78
CA THR A 407 -30.03 0.75 -9.44
C THR A 407 -28.92 1.53 -8.78
N PRO A 408 -27.87 0.88 -8.23
CA PRO A 408 -26.78 1.59 -7.59
C PRO A 408 -25.95 2.36 -8.62
N SER A 409 -25.48 3.53 -8.21
CA SER A 409 -24.40 4.23 -8.90
C SER A 409 -23.07 3.52 -8.67
N TYR A 410 -22.15 3.63 -9.62
CA TYR A 410 -20.78 3.15 -9.41
C TYR A 410 -19.88 4.29 -8.93
N ALA A 411 -18.88 3.95 -8.08
CA ALA A 411 -17.82 4.86 -7.71
C ALA A 411 -16.48 4.13 -7.59
N PHE A 412 -15.42 4.89 -7.74
CA PHE A 412 -14.03 4.48 -7.59
C PHE A 412 -13.29 5.49 -6.71
N GLN A 413 -12.32 5.05 -5.91
CA GLN A 413 -11.63 5.92 -4.98
C GLN A 413 -10.14 6.02 -5.27
N PHE A 414 -9.61 7.25 -5.25
CA PHE A 414 -8.18 7.52 -5.17
C PHE A 414 -7.78 7.97 -3.77
N SER A 415 -6.62 7.51 -3.31
CA SER A 415 -6.01 7.97 -2.06
C SER A 415 -4.54 8.37 -2.28
N TYR A 416 -4.05 9.34 -1.49
CA TYR A 416 -2.75 10.00 -1.70
C TYR A 416 -1.93 10.07 -0.41
N PRO A 417 -1.46 8.91 0.10
CA PRO A 417 -0.65 8.89 1.32
C PRO A 417 0.76 9.41 1.10
N GLY A 418 1.35 9.99 2.16
CA GLY A 418 2.78 10.28 2.22
C GLY A 418 3.20 11.64 1.66
N TYR A 419 2.34 12.66 1.65
CA TYR A 419 2.67 13.98 1.11
C TYR A 419 3.78 14.70 1.89
N GLU A 420 3.69 14.76 3.22
CA GLU A 420 4.70 15.43 4.04
C GLU A 420 6.09 14.77 3.94
N PRO A 421 6.23 13.44 4.03
CA PRO A 421 7.50 12.78 3.75
C PRO A 421 8.08 13.14 2.37
N THR A 422 7.23 13.27 1.36
CA THR A 422 7.63 13.67 0.01
C THR A 422 8.20 15.08 -0.02
N LEU A 423 7.57 16.04 0.65
CA LEU A 423 8.06 17.42 0.74
C LEU A 423 9.41 17.50 1.46
N LEU A 424 9.55 16.80 2.59
CA LEU A 424 10.80 16.77 3.35
C LEU A 424 11.96 16.22 2.51
N GLN A 425 11.68 15.27 1.62
CA GLN A 425 12.66 14.69 0.74
C GLN A 425 13.00 15.59 -0.45
N SER A 426 12.00 16.19 -1.09
CA SER A 426 12.18 16.93 -2.34
C SER A 426 12.68 18.38 -2.13
N GLN A 427 12.57 18.91 -0.91
CA GLN A 427 12.87 20.32 -0.62
C GLN A 427 13.66 20.47 0.70
N PRO A 428 14.99 20.57 0.65
CA PRO A 428 15.87 20.69 1.84
C PRO A 428 15.47 21.82 2.79
N ALA A 429 14.94 22.95 2.26
CA ALA A 429 14.47 24.08 3.07
C ALA A 429 13.34 23.71 4.06
N TYR A 430 12.61 22.62 3.80
CA TYR A 430 11.62 22.10 4.74
C TYR A 430 12.28 21.38 5.91
N ILE A 431 13.39 20.68 5.69
CA ILE A 431 14.16 20.01 6.76
C ILE A 431 14.74 21.06 7.72
N GLU A 432 15.31 22.14 7.19
CA GLU A 432 15.91 23.22 8.01
C GLU A 432 14.89 23.95 8.87
N SER A 433 13.66 24.11 8.38
CA SER A 433 12.57 24.78 9.11
C SER A 433 11.74 23.84 9.99
N TRP A 434 12.06 22.55 10.02
CA TRP A 434 11.27 21.54 10.70
C TRP A 434 11.11 21.81 12.20
N GLY A 435 9.88 21.65 12.68
CA GLY A 435 9.52 21.93 14.08
C GLY A 435 9.25 23.40 14.40
N THR A 436 9.40 24.30 13.43
CA THR A 436 9.09 25.72 13.60
C THR A 436 7.65 26.04 13.18
N PRO A 437 7.02 27.13 13.68
CA PRO A 437 5.71 27.56 13.19
C PRO A 437 5.67 27.82 11.68
N SER A 438 6.74 28.36 11.11
CA SER A 438 6.87 28.62 9.66
C SER A 438 6.84 27.34 8.83
N TYR A 439 7.30 26.23 9.37
CA TYR A 439 7.20 24.92 8.72
C TYR A 439 5.74 24.50 8.56
N LEU A 440 4.93 24.60 9.61
CA LEU A 440 3.51 24.25 9.57
C LEU A 440 2.74 25.09 8.57
N GLU A 441 3.00 26.40 8.51
CA GLU A 441 2.37 27.29 7.53
C GLU A 441 2.72 26.92 6.09
N ARG A 442 4.01 26.61 5.80
CA ARG A 442 4.44 26.15 4.48
C ARG A 442 3.82 24.81 4.11
N LEU A 443 3.78 23.87 5.04
CA LEU A 443 3.15 22.57 4.83
C LEU A 443 1.67 22.72 4.49
N LEU A 444 0.94 23.58 5.22
CA LEU A 444 -0.47 23.87 4.96
C LEU A 444 -0.70 24.45 3.56
N VAL A 445 0.07 25.45 3.18
CA VAL A 445 -0.06 26.09 1.86
C VAL A 445 0.23 25.08 0.75
N SER A 446 1.31 24.30 0.89
CA SER A 446 1.70 23.30 -0.10
C SER A 446 0.68 22.15 -0.20
N ALA A 447 0.20 21.64 0.94
CA ALA A 447 -0.80 20.58 0.95
C ALA A 447 -2.14 21.00 0.34
N ARG A 448 -2.57 22.25 0.60
CA ARG A 448 -3.78 22.82 -0.03
C ARG A 448 -3.65 22.88 -1.54
N GLY A 449 -2.52 23.41 -2.05
CA GLY A 449 -2.25 23.46 -3.49
C GLY A 449 -2.28 22.08 -4.14
N PHE A 450 -1.60 21.11 -3.53
CA PHE A 450 -1.62 19.72 -4.00
C PHE A 450 -3.04 19.11 -4.04
N ILE A 451 -3.81 19.28 -2.95
CA ILE A 451 -5.19 18.78 -2.87
C ILE A 451 -6.08 19.40 -3.96
N GLU A 452 -5.93 20.70 -4.23
CA GLU A 452 -6.67 21.41 -5.28
C GLU A 452 -6.34 20.86 -6.67
N GLU A 453 -5.05 20.70 -6.96
CA GLU A 453 -4.57 20.18 -8.23
C GLU A 453 -5.04 18.75 -8.50
N VAL A 454 -4.85 17.84 -7.53
CA VAL A 454 -5.31 16.46 -7.61
C VAL A 454 -6.82 16.38 -7.77
N THR A 455 -7.58 17.21 -7.04
CA THR A 455 -9.04 17.24 -7.14
C THR A 455 -9.50 17.70 -8.53
N LYS A 456 -8.81 18.68 -9.11
CA LYS A 456 -9.09 19.15 -10.48
C LYS A 456 -8.80 18.04 -11.50
N LEU A 457 -7.60 17.48 -11.46
CA LEU A 457 -7.15 16.46 -12.40
C LEU A 457 -8.02 15.19 -12.35
N SER A 458 -8.35 14.69 -11.17
CA SER A 458 -9.17 13.49 -11.05
C SER A 458 -10.59 13.68 -11.63
N LYS A 459 -11.18 14.88 -11.47
CA LYS A 459 -12.51 15.21 -12.04
C LYS A 459 -12.51 15.30 -13.57
N GLU A 460 -11.38 15.67 -14.16
CA GLU A 460 -11.25 15.71 -15.62
C GLU A 460 -11.32 14.32 -16.26
N TYR A 461 -10.88 13.29 -15.52
CA TYR A 461 -10.81 11.91 -16.04
C TYR A 461 -11.97 11.02 -15.61
N SER A 462 -12.64 11.31 -14.50
CA SER A 462 -13.81 10.55 -14.06
C SER A 462 -14.71 11.38 -13.14
N GLN A 463 -15.98 11.53 -13.51
CA GLN A 463 -16.99 12.18 -12.66
C GLN A 463 -17.39 11.32 -11.45
N ASP A 464 -17.17 10.00 -11.54
CA ASP A 464 -17.56 9.03 -10.52
C ASP A 464 -16.42 8.69 -9.56
N THR A 465 -15.35 9.51 -9.52
CA THR A 465 -14.24 9.33 -8.59
C THR A 465 -14.48 10.01 -7.26
N LEU A 466 -14.10 9.29 -6.21
CA LEU A 466 -14.02 9.80 -4.84
C LEU A 466 -12.55 10.00 -4.49
N ASN A 467 -12.16 11.23 -4.12
CA ASN A 467 -10.80 11.50 -3.66
C ASN A 467 -10.72 11.47 -2.15
N VAL A 468 -9.71 10.75 -1.65
CA VAL A 468 -9.39 10.66 -0.22
C VAL A 468 -7.91 10.93 -0.02
N TYR A 469 -7.57 11.75 0.96
CA TYR A 469 -6.19 12.19 1.19
C TYR A 469 -5.46 11.37 2.26
N PHE A 470 -5.99 10.22 2.60
CA PHE A 470 -5.36 9.19 3.43
C PHE A 470 -5.61 7.81 2.79
N SER A 471 -4.77 6.83 3.10
CA SER A 471 -5.00 5.46 2.63
C SER A 471 -5.74 4.65 3.70
N PRO A 472 -6.92 4.13 3.38
CA PRO A 472 -7.61 3.20 4.27
C PRO A 472 -7.00 1.78 4.23
N ASN A 473 -6.07 1.52 3.30
CA ASN A 473 -5.45 0.22 3.14
C ASN A 473 -4.45 -0.06 4.27
N LYS A 474 -4.74 -1.04 5.12
CA LYS A 474 -3.89 -1.44 6.25
C LYS A 474 -2.50 -1.95 5.83
N ASN A 475 -2.36 -2.42 4.58
CA ASN A 475 -1.09 -2.91 4.06
C ASN A 475 -0.11 -1.78 3.69
N ILE A 476 -0.54 -0.53 3.75
CA ILE A 476 0.30 0.63 3.47
C ILE A 476 1.57 0.66 4.35
N HIS A 477 1.49 0.16 5.59
CA HIS A 477 2.64 0.08 6.48
C HIS A 477 3.68 -0.95 6.04
N ILE A 478 3.25 -2.04 5.40
CA ILE A 478 4.14 -3.06 4.84
C ILE A 478 4.93 -2.46 3.68
N VAL A 479 4.23 -1.75 2.81
CA VAL A 479 4.83 -1.04 1.68
C VAL A 479 5.76 0.06 2.17
N ALA A 480 5.35 0.83 3.16
CA ALA A 480 6.18 1.87 3.78
C ALA A 480 7.46 1.29 4.39
N ARG A 481 7.40 0.13 5.06
CA ARG A 481 8.60 -0.57 5.56
C ARG A 481 9.51 -1.01 4.42
N ALA A 482 8.95 -1.55 3.36
CA ALA A 482 9.72 -1.95 2.19
C ALA A 482 10.45 -0.74 1.58
N TRP A 483 9.78 0.41 1.47
CA TRP A 483 10.42 1.64 1.02
C TRP A 483 11.50 2.16 1.95
N ARG A 484 11.29 2.10 3.27
CA ARG A 484 12.30 2.48 4.25
C ARG A 484 13.58 1.67 4.10
N THR A 485 13.44 0.40 3.73
CA THR A 485 14.58 -0.48 3.48
C THR A 485 15.23 -0.20 2.13
N MET A 486 14.42 0.09 1.12
CA MET A 486 14.87 0.45 -0.22
C MET A 486 15.47 1.87 -0.30
N TYR A 487 14.99 2.76 0.56
CA TYR A 487 15.33 4.19 0.57
C TYR A 487 15.60 4.63 2.01
N PRO A 488 16.78 4.27 2.58
CA PRO A 488 17.12 4.59 3.97
C PRO A 488 17.21 6.10 4.23
N GLU A 489 17.41 6.91 3.20
CA GLU A 489 17.34 8.37 3.25
C GLU A 489 15.92 8.91 3.50
N TYR A 490 14.89 8.11 3.31
CA TYR A 490 13.53 8.50 3.68
C TYR A 490 13.42 8.61 5.20
N VAL A 491 13.00 9.77 5.64
CA VAL A 491 12.67 10.02 7.04
C VAL A 491 11.75 8.89 7.55
N ASN A 492 12.09 8.35 8.69
CA ASN A 492 11.62 7.11 9.30
C ASN A 492 10.10 6.94 9.51
N ASN A 493 9.24 7.80 8.92
CA ASN A 493 7.91 8.01 9.42
C ASN A 493 6.88 8.16 8.31
N PHE A 494 6.77 7.12 7.44
CA PHE A 494 5.67 7.05 6.50
C PHE A 494 4.36 6.86 7.29
N SER A 495 3.41 7.73 7.04
CA SER A 495 2.04 7.65 7.56
C SER A 495 1.07 7.36 6.42
N PRO A 496 -0.02 6.60 6.66
CA PRO A 496 -1.10 6.45 5.71
C PRO A 496 -1.84 7.76 5.43
N PHE A 497 -1.50 8.82 6.15
CA PHE A 497 -2.08 10.15 6.04
C PHE A 497 -1.25 11.06 5.14
N ILE A 498 -1.76 12.25 4.89
CA ILE A 498 -1.07 13.28 4.11
C ILE A 498 0.18 13.81 4.84
N TYR A 499 0.18 13.77 6.16
CA TYR A 499 1.28 14.18 7.04
C TYR A 499 1.71 13.00 7.95
N SER A 500 2.89 13.12 8.53
CA SER A 500 3.49 12.04 9.32
C SER A 500 3.05 12.09 10.80
N ASP A 501 2.51 10.97 11.31
CA ASP A 501 2.12 10.81 12.72
C ASP A 501 3.31 10.85 13.69
N ASN A 502 4.49 10.46 13.21
CA ASN A 502 5.66 10.22 14.04
C ASN A 502 6.59 11.44 14.16
N LEU A 503 6.23 12.55 13.56
CA LEU A 503 6.96 13.76 13.77
C LEU A 503 6.69 14.24 15.21
N LYS A 504 7.76 14.60 15.94
CA LYS A 504 7.69 15.09 17.33
C LYS A 504 6.97 16.46 17.39
N ARG A 505 5.74 16.50 16.90
CA ARG A 505 4.84 17.64 17.02
C ARG A 505 4.03 17.50 18.30
N SER A 506 3.70 18.63 18.93
CA SER A 506 2.68 18.60 19.97
C SER A 506 1.33 18.17 19.41
N ILE A 507 0.51 17.52 20.21
CA ILE A 507 -0.87 17.15 19.84
C ILE A 507 -1.64 18.39 19.37
N ALA A 508 -1.44 19.54 20.00
CA ALA A 508 -2.03 20.81 19.61
C ALA A 508 -1.72 21.18 18.16
N ASN A 509 -0.46 21.10 17.76
CA ASN A 509 -0.03 21.42 16.40
C ASN A 509 -0.60 20.43 15.37
N ASN A 510 -0.70 19.16 15.72
CA ASN A 510 -1.33 18.16 14.86
C ASN A 510 -2.82 18.45 14.67
N LEU A 511 -3.56 18.66 15.75
CA LEU A 511 -5.00 18.95 15.68
C LEU A 511 -5.28 20.25 14.92
N ARG A 512 -4.44 21.27 15.09
CA ARG A 512 -4.57 22.54 14.34
C ARG A 512 -4.33 22.31 12.84
N LEU A 513 -3.24 21.62 12.48
CA LEU A 513 -2.91 21.28 11.09
C LEU A 513 -4.05 20.50 10.43
N GLU A 514 -4.55 19.49 11.10
CA GLU A 514 -5.66 18.67 10.65
C GLU A 514 -6.95 19.48 10.49
N GLY A 515 -7.29 20.30 11.48
CA GLY A 515 -8.48 21.15 11.45
C GLY A 515 -8.47 22.13 10.29
N GLU A 516 -7.35 22.79 10.03
CA GLU A 516 -7.22 23.74 8.92
C GLU A 516 -7.29 23.03 7.54
N LEU A 517 -6.68 21.85 7.40
CA LEU A 517 -6.77 21.07 6.15
C LEU A 517 -8.17 20.51 5.94
N HIS A 518 -8.81 19.97 7.00
CA HIS A 518 -10.16 19.45 6.95
C HIS A 518 -11.19 20.55 6.64
N ALA A 519 -11.09 21.69 7.30
CA ALA A 519 -11.99 22.81 7.08
C ALA A 519 -11.96 23.35 5.65
N SER A 520 -10.80 23.30 4.99
CA SER A 520 -10.63 23.81 3.64
C SER A 520 -11.00 22.81 2.53
N ARG A 521 -10.84 21.52 2.75
CA ARG A 521 -10.92 20.52 1.66
C ARG A 521 -11.61 19.20 2.03
N GLY A 522 -12.21 19.09 3.19
CA GLY A 522 -12.83 17.85 3.67
C GLY A 522 -11.84 16.95 4.40
N LEU A 523 -12.16 15.67 4.50
CA LEU A 523 -11.42 14.72 5.33
C LEU A 523 -10.07 14.35 4.71
N VAL A 524 -8.96 14.75 5.35
CA VAL A 524 -7.59 14.45 4.91
C VAL A 524 -6.88 13.43 5.81
N SER A 525 -7.46 13.13 6.97
CA SER A 525 -6.98 12.14 7.94
C SER A 525 -8.11 11.71 8.86
N VAL A 526 -7.86 10.72 9.70
CA VAL A 526 -8.79 10.29 10.76
C VAL A 526 -8.01 10.27 12.07
N PRO A 527 -7.91 11.42 12.77
CA PRO A 527 -7.24 11.51 14.06
C PRO A 527 -7.75 10.47 15.04
N GLU A 528 -6.85 9.88 15.78
CA GLU A 528 -7.15 8.84 16.75
C GLU A 528 -6.95 9.34 18.19
N ILE A 529 -7.99 9.24 19.00
CA ILE A 529 -7.93 9.47 20.45
C ILE A 529 -7.90 8.11 21.14
N VAL A 530 -6.75 7.78 21.75
CA VAL A 530 -6.58 6.49 22.44
C VAL A 530 -6.87 6.66 23.94
N VAL A 531 -7.85 5.93 24.46
CA VAL A 531 -8.30 6.01 25.84
C VAL A 531 -8.34 4.63 26.53
N LYS A 532 -8.19 4.61 27.85
CA LYS A 532 -8.47 3.38 28.66
C LYS A 532 -9.95 3.21 28.94
N SER A 533 -10.65 4.31 29.14
CA SER A 533 -12.11 4.40 29.29
C SER A 533 -12.52 5.81 28.96
N ILE A 534 -13.79 6.00 28.63
CA ILE A 534 -14.35 7.32 28.32
C ILE A 534 -15.64 7.52 29.10
N THR A 535 -15.87 8.72 29.57
CA THR A 535 -17.16 9.15 30.15
C THR A 535 -18.01 9.87 29.12
N THR A 536 -19.29 10.05 29.42
CA THR A 536 -20.20 10.82 28.55
C THR A 536 -19.76 12.30 28.43
N ALA A 537 -19.24 12.87 29.53
CA ALA A 537 -18.70 14.22 29.53
C ALA A 537 -17.46 14.35 28.66
N ASP A 538 -16.54 13.39 28.74
CA ASP A 538 -15.33 13.34 27.89
C ASP A 538 -15.68 13.24 26.40
N LEU A 539 -16.65 12.39 26.05
CA LEU A 539 -17.11 12.25 24.68
C LEU A 539 -17.72 13.54 24.14
N TYR A 540 -18.60 14.17 24.94
CA TYR A 540 -19.20 15.47 24.57
C TYR A 540 -18.12 16.55 24.38
N LEU A 541 -17.16 16.63 25.29
CA LEU A 541 -16.04 17.56 25.21
C LEU A 541 -15.24 17.31 23.93
N ALA A 542 -14.92 16.05 23.61
CA ALA A 542 -14.20 15.68 22.39
C ALA A 542 -14.97 16.13 21.14
N LEU A 543 -16.23 15.78 21.03
CA LEU A 543 -17.08 16.17 19.90
C LEU A 543 -17.10 17.69 19.69
N LYS A 544 -17.32 18.44 20.78
CA LYS A 544 -17.40 19.90 20.72
C LYS A 544 -16.08 20.57 20.36
N GLN A 545 -14.99 20.17 20.99
CA GLN A 545 -13.67 20.78 20.73
C GLN A 545 -13.14 20.44 19.34
N LEU A 546 -13.25 19.19 18.90
CA LEU A 546 -12.76 18.77 17.59
C LEU A 546 -13.59 19.39 16.45
N TYR A 547 -14.90 19.55 16.64
CA TYR A 547 -15.75 20.29 15.72
C TYR A 547 -15.33 21.77 15.60
N ARG A 548 -15.06 22.44 16.73
CA ARG A 548 -14.62 23.85 16.76
C ARG A 548 -13.27 24.07 16.08
N VAL A 549 -12.36 23.12 16.16
CA VAL A 549 -11.05 23.18 15.49
C VAL A 549 -11.18 23.00 13.98
N GLY A 550 -12.34 22.59 13.48
CA GLY A 550 -12.59 22.36 12.06
C GLY A 550 -12.28 20.94 11.60
N LEU A 551 -12.06 19.99 12.52
CA LEU A 551 -11.96 18.58 12.13
C LEU A 551 -13.27 18.12 11.49
N ARG A 552 -13.12 17.25 10.46
CA ARG A 552 -14.27 16.69 9.75
C ARG A 552 -14.51 15.21 10.10
N GLY A 553 -13.61 14.60 10.84
CA GLY A 553 -13.78 13.26 11.35
C GLY A 553 -12.65 12.86 12.31
N PHE A 554 -12.93 11.94 13.19
CA PHE A 554 -11.98 11.37 14.15
C PHE A 554 -12.48 10.02 14.67
N THR A 555 -11.61 9.30 15.36
CA THR A 555 -11.96 8.05 15.98
C THR A 555 -11.55 8.01 17.46
N VAL A 556 -12.29 7.26 18.26
CA VAL A 556 -11.93 6.97 19.64
C VAL A 556 -11.61 5.50 19.75
N THR A 557 -10.39 5.20 20.16
CA THR A 557 -9.89 3.85 20.31
C THR A 557 -9.78 3.48 21.78
N ARG A 558 -10.47 2.42 22.16
CA ARG A 558 -10.29 1.80 23.47
C ARG A 558 -9.04 0.94 23.48
N ALA A 559 -8.13 1.23 24.40
CA ALA A 559 -6.95 0.40 24.64
C ALA A 559 -7.26 -0.80 25.55
N ASN A 560 -6.35 -1.78 25.58
CA ASN A 560 -6.43 -2.96 26.45
C ASN A 560 -7.70 -3.80 26.18
N LEU A 561 -7.97 -4.08 24.94
CA LEU A 561 -8.99 -5.05 24.54
C LEU A 561 -8.31 -6.36 24.15
N TYR A 562 -8.96 -7.47 24.53
CA TYR A 562 -8.50 -8.83 24.26
C TYR A 562 -9.64 -9.61 23.65
N MET A 563 -9.39 -10.43 22.65
CA MET A 563 -10.39 -11.26 21.98
C MET A 563 -9.98 -12.73 22.01
N CYS A 564 -10.91 -13.59 22.31
CA CYS A 564 -10.73 -15.02 22.16
C CYS A 564 -10.84 -15.41 20.69
N LEU A 565 -9.79 -15.97 20.11
CA LEU A 565 -9.80 -16.36 18.69
C LEU A 565 -10.67 -17.60 18.41
N ASN A 566 -11.08 -18.33 19.46
CA ASN A 566 -11.94 -19.50 19.30
C ASN A 566 -13.41 -19.17 19.28
N CYS A 567 -13.87 -18.23 20.11
CA CYS A 567 -15.30 -17.93 20.25
C CYS A 567 -15.67 -16.46 20.03
N GLY A 568 -14.69 -15.59 19.73
CA GLY A 568 -14.93 -14.16 19.49
C GLY A 568 -15.21 -13.32 20.76
N GLU A 569 -15.20 -13.91 21.96
CA GLU A 569 -15.46 -13.19 23.21
C GLU A 569 -14.45 -12.06 23.41
N VAL A 570 -14.92 -10.84 23.71
CA VAL A 570 -14.08 -9.67 23.95
C VAL A 570 -14.00 -9.37 25.44
N SER A 571 -12.78 -9.20 25.96
CA SER A 571 -12.49 -8.87 27.34
C SER A 571 -11.72 -7.57 27.46
N GLN A 572 -11.98 -6.81 28.52
CA GLN A 572 -11.23 -5.58 28.86
C GLN A 572 -10.06 -5.85 29.82
N VAL A 573 -9.95 -7.08 30.28
CA VAL A 573 -8.91 -7.53 31.21
C VAL A 573 -8.11 -8.63 30.53
N LYS A 574 -6.79 -8.55 30.65
CA LYS A 574 -5.91 -9.60 30.16
C LYS A 574 -6.10 -10.85 31.05
N THR A 575 -6.68 -11.87 30.48
CA THR A 575 -6.87 -13.18 31.12
C THR A 575 -6.06 -14.24 30.39
N SER A 576 -5.58 -15.25 31.11
CA SER A 576 -4.91 -16.40 30.50
C SER A 576 -5.89 -17.35 29.81
N GLN A 577 -7.16 -17.28 30.18
CA GLN A 577 -8.22 -18.10 29.62
C GLN A 577 -9.45 -17.26 29.30
N CYS A 578 -10.14 -17.63 28.21
CA CYS A 578 -11.38 -17.00 27.83
C CYS A 578 -12.47 -17.26 28.89
N PRO A 579 -13.16 -16.23 29.38
CA PRO A 579 -14.22 -16.42 30.39
C PRO A 579 -15.44 -17.19 29.85
N ARG A 580 -15.63 -17.27 28.53
CA ARG A 580 -16.76 -17.93 27.89
C ARG A 580 -16.51 -19.39 27.49
N CYS A 581 -15.37 -19.66 26.81
CA CYS A 581 -15.09 -20.99 26.27
C CYS A 581 -13.86 -21.66 26.91
N TYR A 582 -13.24 -21.01 27.90
CA TYR A 582 -12.05 -21.49 28.64
C TYR A 582 -10.82 -21.77 27.78
N SER A 583 -10.80 -21.32 26.53
CA SER A 583 -9.63 -21.42 25.67
C SER A 583 -8.51 -20.49 26.12
N ASN A 584 -7.25 -20.94 25.99
CA ASN A 584 -6.07 -20.12 26.25
C ASN A 584 -5.71 -19.19 25.07
N ASN A 585 -6.52 -19.16 24.02
CA ASN A 585 -6.23 -18.41 22.80
C ASN A 585 -6.80 -16.97 22.86
N MET A 586 -6.38 -16.24 23.89
CA MET A 586 -6.71 -14.81 24.07
C MET A 586 -5.65 -13.94 23.43
N GLU A 587 -6.03 -13.05 22.54
CA GLU A 587 -5.15 -12.13 21.83
C GLU A 587 -5.49 -10.68 22.11
N GLU A 588 -4.46 -9.83 22.24
CA GLU A 588 -4.64 -8.39 22.34
C GLU A 588 -5.12 -7.84 21.00
N LEU A 589 -6.13 -6.98 21.05
CA LEU A 589 -6.65 -6.29 19.89
C LEU A 589 -5.91 -4.96 19.68
N LYS A 590 -5.46 -4.71 18.48
CA LYS A 590 -4.86 -3.45 18.05
C LYS A 590 -5.72 -2.81 16.97
N ARG A 591 -5.87 -1.51 17.02
CA ARG A 591 -6.60 -0.76 15.98
C ARG A 591 -5.59 -0.09 15.05
N LEU A 592 -5.48 -0.61 13.84
CA LEU A 592 -4.53 -0.07 12.87
C LEU A 592 -5.08 1.16 12.14
N ILE A 593 -6.30 1.07 11.62
CA ILE A 593 -7.01 2.19 10.96
C ILE A 593 -8.37 2.38 11.62
N LEU A 594 -9.37 1.61 11.25
CA LEU A 594 -10.74 1.77 11.76
C LEU A 594 -11.27 0.55 12.51
N TYR A 595 -10.89 -0.68 12.09
CA TYR A 595 -11.21 -1.90 12.81
C TYR A 595 -10.12 -2.31 13.79
N TYR A 596 -10.48 -3.15 14.77
CA TYR A 596 -9.49 -3.84 15.60
C TYR A 596 -9.07 -5.14 14.93
N ASP A 597 -7.78 -5.44 14.97
CA ASP A 597 -7.22 -6.69 14.50
C ASP A 597 -6.47 -7.39 15.66
N PRO A 598 -6.53 -8.73 15.77
CA PRO A 598 -5.69 -9.48 16.71
C PRO A 598 -4.22 -9.21 16.46
N GLN A 599 -3.45 -8.93 17.50
CA GLN A 599 -2.05 -8.52 17.36
C GLN A 599 -1.21 -9.50 16.54
N LYS A 600 -1.43 -10.80 16.72
CA LYS A 600 -0.69 -11.85 15.98
C LYS A 600 -1.01 -11.93 14.49
N THR A 601 -2.12 -11.35 14.04
CA THR A 601 -2.48 -11.31 12.62
C THR A 601 -1.88 -10.08 11.91
N LEU A 602 -1.29 -9.15 12.68
CA LEU A 602 -0.70 -7.95 12.11
C LEU A 602 0.75 -8.21 11.70
N HIS A 603 1.12 -7.69 10.56
CA HIS A 603 2.49 -7.69 10.10
C HIS A 603 3.38 -6.85 11.04
N GLU A 604 4.65 -7.23 11.17
CA GLU A 604 5.62 -6.53 12.04
C GLU A 604 5.73 -5.04 11.72
N ALA A 605 5.65 -4.64 10.45
CA ALA A 605 5.66 -3.24 10.05
C ALA A 605 4.47 -2.45 10.63
N SER A 606 3.29 -3.07 10.68
CA SER A 606 2.08 -2.49 11.29
C SER A 606 2.22 -2.39 12.81
N LEU A 607 2.81 -3.40 13.45
CA LEU A 607 3.09 -3.38 14.89
C LEU A 607 4.09 -2.29 15.26
N ASN A 608 5.12 -2.08 14.45
CA ASN A 608 6.10 -1.01 14.67
C ASN A 608 5.47 0.38 14.51
N ALA A 609 4.56 0.56 13.53
CA ALA A 609 3.80 1.79 13.38
C ALA A 609 2.89 2.05 14.58
N LEU A 610 2.24 1.02 15.11
CA LEU A 610 1.41 1.12 16.31
C LEU A 610 2.22 1.42 17.58
N ALA A 611 3.43 0.86 17.70
CA ALA A 611 4.32 1.12 18.85
C ALA A 611 4.79 2.57 18.92
N SER A 612 4.81 3.29 17.80
CA SER A 612 5.17 4.70 17.75
C SER A 612 4.02 5.66 18.10
N ARG A 613 2.80 5.14 18.22
CA ARG A 613 1.63 5.95 18.58
C ARG A 613 1.64 6.38 20.04
N PRO A 614 0.98 7.50 20.38
CA PRO A 614 0.91 7.97 21.75
C PRO A 614 0.23 6.94 22.66
N SER A 615 0.71 6.82 23.90
CA SER A 615 0.08 5.99 24.91
C SER A 615 -1.33 6.49 25.27
N PRO A 616 -2.21 5.60 25.75
CA PRO A 616 -3.55 5.99 26.18
C PRO A 616 -3.54 7.07 27.24
N ARG A 617 -4.25 8.16 27.02
CA ARG A 617 -4.35 9.31 27.93
C ARG A 617 -5.81 9.59 28.28
N LYS A 618 -6.01 10.43 29.27
CA LYS A 618 -7.32 11.04 29.52
C LYS A 618 -7.59 12.13 28.50
N ILE A 619 -8.83 12.24 28.05
CA ILE A 619 -9.23 13.26 27.06
C ILE A 619 -8.95 14.68 27.57
N GLU A 620 -9.20 14.93 28.86
CA GLU A 620 -8.90 16.21 29.49
C GLU A 620 -7.41 16.60 29.39
N GLU A 621 -6.50 15.64 29.55
CA GLU A 621 -5.05 15.85 29.43
C GLU A 621 -4.66 16.21 27.99
N ILE A 622 -5.27 15.53 27.01
CA ILE A 622 -5.06 15.78 25.57
C ILE A 622 -5.49 17.21 25.22
N PHE A 623 -6.65 17.62 25.68
CA PHE A 623 -7.18 18.96 25.36
C PHE A 623 -6.51 20.08 26.17
N ALA A 624 -6.07 19.83 27.41
CA ALA A 624 -5.29 20.78 28.17
C ALA A 624 -3.93 21.06 27.49
N GLU A 625 -3.24 20.02 27.02
CA GLU A 625 -2.00 20.15 26.24
C GLU A 625 -2.23 20.89 24.92
N ALA A 626 -3.39 20.69 24.30
CA ALA A 626 -3.79 21.39 23.09
C ALA A 626 -4.23 22.85 23.32
N GLY A 627 -4.23 23.33 24.56
CA GLY A 627 -4.67 24.69 24.90
C GLY A 627 -6.20 24.90 24.87
N PHE A 628 -6.95 23.82 24.80
CA PHE A 628 -8.42 23.85 24.90
C PHE A 628 -8.81 23.86 26.37
N THR A 629 -8.92 25.04 26.94
CA THR A 629 -9.43 25.18 28.33
C THR A 629 -10.92 24.83 28.39
N SER A 630 -11.30 24.11 29.44
CA SER A 630 -12.71 23.88 29.80
C SER A 630 -13.38 25.21 30.19
N SER A 631 -13.84 25.97 29.20
CA SER A 631 -14.72 27.12 29.42
C SER A 631 -16.18 26.71 29.19
#